data_ee9fd9cb35a45518f115faa00092f919
#
_entry.id   ee9fd9cb35a45518f115faa00092f919
#
_cell.length_a   1.000
_cell.length_b   1.000
_cell.length_c   1.000
_cell.angle_alpha   90.00
_cell.angle_beta   90.00
_cell.angle_gamma   90.00
#
_symmetry.space_group_name_H-M   'P 1'
#
loop_
_entity.id
_entity.type
_entity.pdbx_description
1 polymer ?
#
loop_
_entity_poly.entity_id
_entity_poly.type
_entity_poly.pdbx_seq_one_letter_code
_entity_poly.pdbx_strand_id
1 'polypeptide(L)'
;MNILIFNAHSPFAASGIVGLDLFNILVKKGCTVKLVVNKYSANYPEGIVSMETRYRFWKFFYQAKMKRAVIKLRKVLSLGESLVDPKYHFNLSKEEKRFFSTKKLLNKAKIKPDIIIIMHVKDFINVKNIYEFYEITHAPVYWLMYDMAPLTGGCHYAWECKGYQKNCGKCPAIFSSDPLDMSYRNFSYKKTYIDKTNIKIVPGGEWLYRQTNASSLFKNHPFYKI
;
A
#
# COMPACT_ATOMS: atom_id res chain seq x y z
N MET A 1 -1.64 20.51 -15.59
CA MET A 1 -0.90 19.28 -15.23
C MET A 1 -1.88 18.26 -14.69
N ASN A 2 -1.82 17.04 -15.21
CA ASN A 2 -2.72 15.94 -14.84
C ASN A 2 -2.05 15.06 -13.78
N ILE A 3 -2.66 14.92 -12.61
CA ILE A 3 -2.10 14.16 -11.49
C ILE A 3 -3.04 13.02 -11.12
N LEU A 4 -2.49 11.81 -11.03
CA LEU A 4 -3.21 10.62 -10.61
C LEU A 4 -2.70 10.16 -9.25
N ILE A 5 -3.57 10.13 -8.25
CA ILE A 5 -3.26 9.71 -6.88
C ILE A 5 -3.94 8.37 -6.59
N PHE A 6 -3.20 7.41 -6.03
CA PHE A 6 -3.73 6.15 -5.54
C PHE A 6 -3.62 6.07 -4.01
N ASN A 7 -4.75 5.84 -3.34
CA ASN A 7 -4.82 5.64 -1.90
C ASN A 7 -5.81 4.51 -1.57
N ALA A 8 -5.36 3.48 -0.85
CA ALA A 8 -6.22 2.35 -0.47
C ALA A 8 -7.37 2.75 0.47
N HIS A 9 -7.21 3.83 1.21
CA HIS A 9 -8.16 4.24 2.24
C HIS A 9 -9.23 5.20 1.71
N SER A 10 -10.40 5.18 2.35
CA SER A 10 -11.42 6.19 2.12
C SER A 10 -10.91 7.57 2.51
N PRO A 11 -11.14 8.62 1.70
CA PRO A 11 -10.73 9.98 2.03
C PRO A 11 -11.39 10.52 3.32
N PHE A 12 -12.47 9.90 3.77
CA PHE A 12 -13.17 10.28 5.02
C PHE A 12 -12.72 9.48 6.25
N ALA A 13 -11.77 8.55 6.09
CA ALA A 13 -11.14 7.84 7.21
C ALA A 13 -9.85 8.54 7.62
N ALA A 14 -9.47 8.47 8.91
CA ALA A 14 -8.26 9.12 9.43
C ALA A 14 -6.99 8.84 8.57
N SER A 15 -6.79 7.61 8.15
CA SER A 15 -5.68 7.22 7.28
C SER A 15 -5.83 7.66 5.81
N GLY A 16 -6.97 8.20 5.42
CA GLY A 16 -7.26 8.68 4.06
C GLY A 16 -7.25 10.20 3.92
N ILE A 17 -7.37 10.94 5.04
CA ILE A 17 -7.45 12.42 5.07
C ILE A 17 -6.25 13.05 4.35
N VAL A 18 -5.05 12.56 4.59
CA VAL A 18 -3.83 13.11 3.93
C VAL A 18 -3.94 13.03 2.40
N GLY A 19 -4.56 11.98 1.85
CA GLY A 19 -4.82 11.86 0.42
C GLY A 19 -5.85 12.86 -0.09
N LEU A 20 -6.87 13.16 0.72
CA LEU A 20 -7.87 14.17 0.41
C LEU A 20 -7.29 15.58 0.48
N ASP A 21 -6.46 15.87 1.49
CA ASP A 21 -5.80 17.17 1.63
C ASP A 21 -4.86 17.43 0.46
N LEU A 22 -4.05 16.44 0.08
CA LEU A 22 -3.19 16.55 -1.10
C LEU A 22 -4.00 16.78 -2.38
N PHE A 23 -5.09 16.04 -2.57
CA PHE A 23 -6.03 16.23 -3.68
C PHE A 23 -6.54 17.67 -3.74
N ASN A 24 -7.07 18.18 -2.62
CA ASN A 24 -7.63 19.52 -2.53
C ASN A 24 -6.58 20.61 -2.78
N ILE A 25 -5.38 20.48 -2.24
CA ILE A 25 -4.26 21.42 -2.43
C ILE A 25 -3.89 21.49 -3.92
N LEU A 26 -3.76 20.35 -4.57
CA LEU A 26 -3.37 20.28 -5.99
C LEU A 26 -4.46 20.84 -6.91
N VAL A 27 -5.74 20.57 -6.60
CA VAL A 27 -6.87 21.19 -7.33
C VAL A 27 -6.86 22.72 -7.17
N LYS A 28 -6.66 23.23 -5.94
CA LYS A 28 -6.53 24.67 -5.69
C LYS A 28 -5.35 25.32 -6.44
N LYS A 29 -4.31 24.55 -6.73
CA LYS A 29 -3.16 24.97 -7.54
C LYS A 29 -3.40 24.87 -9.07
N GLY A 30 -4.63 24.59 -9.51
CA GLY A 30 -5.00 24.52 -10.93
C GLY A 30 -4.62 23.21 -11.63
N CYS A 31 -4.30 22.14 -10.89
CA CYS A 31 -4.04 20.83 -11.47
C CYS A 31 -5.37 20.07 -11.73
N THR A 32 -5.40 19.29 -12.80
CA THR A 32 -6.44 18.28 -13.00
C THR A 32 -6.07 17.04 -12.21
N VAL A 33 -6.81 16.73 -11.14
CA VAL A 33 -6.46 15.63 -10.21
C VAL A 33 -7.54 14.57 -10.23
N LYS A 34 -7.12 13.28 -10.23
CA LYS A 34 -7.96 12.14 -9.94
C LYS A 34 -7.38 11.38 -8.73
N LEU A 35 -8.20 11.21 -7.70
CA LEU A 35 -7.88 10.39 -6.53
C LEU A 35 -8.62 9.05 -6.65
N VAL A 36 -7.88 7.97 -6.90
CA VAL A 36 -8.43 6.62 -7.00
C VAL A 36 -8.28 5.92 -5.66
N VAL A 37 -9.41 5.49 -5.10
CA VAL A 37 -9.47 4.83 -3.79
C VAL A 37 -10.05 3.41 -3.92
N ASN A 38 -9.72 2.53 -2.96
CA ASN A 38 -10.27 1.19 -2.95
C ASN A 38 -11.72 1.16 -2.46
N LYS A 39 -12.03 1.93 -1.40
CA LYS A 39 -13.32 1.89 -0.70
C LYS A 39 -14.42 2.60 -1.46
N TYR A 40 -15.64 2.05 -1.38
CA TYR A 40 -16.82 2.65 -1.98
C TYR A 40 -17.46 3.69 -1.05
N SER A 41 -17.91 4.80 -1.63
CA SER A 41 -18.90 5.71 -1.06
C SER A 41 -19.74 6.30 -2.19
N ALA A 42 -21.02 6.53 -1.92
CA ALA A 42 -21.91 7.23 -2.86
C ALA A 42 -21.64 8.75 -2.90
N ASN A 43 -20.99 9.29 -1.87
CA ASN A 43 -20.85 10.73 -1.63
C ASN A 43 -19.42 11.23 -1.87
N TYR A 44 -18.66 10.59 -2.75
CA TYR A 44 -17.34 11.13 -3.11
C TYR A 44 -17.48 12.38 -3.96
N PRO A 45 -16.71 13.44 -3.66
CA PRO A 45 -16.61 14.62 -4.50
C PRO A 45 -16.17 14.27 -5.93
N GLU A 46 -16.44 15.18 -6.87
CA GLU A 46 -15.92 15.06 -8.22
C GLU A 46 -14.39 14.94 -8.20
N GLY A 47 -13.85 14.09 -9.07
CA GLY A 47 -12.42 13.81 -9.10
C GLY A 47 -11.99 12.63 -8.23
N ILE A 48 -12.82 12.16 -7.30
CA ILE A 48 -12.54 10.99 -6.47
C ILE A 48 -13.28 9.76 -7.03
N VAL A 49 -12.53 8.69 -7.30
CA VAL A 49 -13.02 7.51 -8.01
C VAL A 49 -12.80 6.26 -7.17
N SER A 50 -13.86 5.49 -6.91
CA SER A 50 -13.77 4.22 -6.20
C SER A 50 -13.58 3.02 -7.13
N MET A 51 -12.70 2.09 -6.75
CA MET A 51 -12.57 0.80 -7.41
C MET A 51 -13.58 -0.23 -6.94
N GLU A 52 -14.07 -0.12 -5.71
CA GLU A 52 -15.17 -0.95 -5.21
C GLU A 52 -16.49 -0.48 -5.80
N THR A 53 -17.34 -1.43 -6.15
CA THR A 53 -18.77 -1.19 -6.49
C THR A 53 -19.63 -1.35 -5.25
N ARG A 54 -20.84 -0.75 -5.26
CA ARG A 54 -21.84 -0.92 -4.19
C ARG A 54 -22.07 -2.39 -3.85
N TYR A 55 -22.17 -3.27 -4.85
CA TYR A 55 -22.36 -4.72 -4.68
C TYR A 55 -21.15 -5.37 -3.95
N ARG A 56 -19.91 -5.07 -4.37
CA ARG A 56 -18.69 -5.61 -3.71
C ARG A 56 -18.57 -5.12 -2.29
N PHE A 57 -18.93 -3.87 -2.01
CA PHE A 57 -18.96 -3.31 -0.66
C PHE A 57 -19.87 -4.12 0.27
N TRP A 58 -21.12 -4.38 -0.12
CA TRP A 58 -22.04 -5.16 0.69
C TRP A 58 -21.60 -6.61 0.85
N LYS A 59 -21.12 -7.27 -0.21
CA LYS A 59 -20.56 -8.63 -0.12
C LYS A 59 -19.39 -8.69 0.86
N PHE A 60 -18.46 -7.74 0.80
CA PHE A 60 -17.33 -7.68 1.72
C PHE A 60 -17.77 -7.38 3.16
N PHE A 61 -18.74 -6.51 3.34
CA PHE A 61 -19.32 -6.19 4.66
C PHE A 61 -19.91 -7.44 5.34
N TYR A 62 -20.70 -8.22 4.62
CA TYR A 62 -21.23 -9.49 5.14
C TYR A 62 -20.13 -10.50 5.46
N GLN A 63 -19.13 -10.65 4.59
CA GLN A 63 -17.99 -11.54 4.83
C GLN A 63 -17.14 -11.10 6.04
N ALA A 64 -16.94 -9.80 6.23
CA ALA A 64 -16.23 -9.27 7.38
C ALA A 64 -17.02 -9.49 8.68
N LYS A 65 -18.35 -9.34 8.66
CA LYS A 65 -19.22 -9.62 9.82
C LYS A 65 -19.16 -11.09 10.21
N MET A 66 -19.21 -12.01 9.24
CA MET A 66 -19.07 -13.46 9.46
C MET A 66 -17.68 -13.81 10.03
N LYS A 67 -16.61 -13.25 9.47
CA LYS A 67 -15.24 -13.48 10.01
C LYS A 67 -15.09 -12.98 11.44
N ARG A 68 -15.66 -11.82 11.79
CA ARG A 68 -15.65 -11.31 13.18
C ARG A 68 -16.39 -12.23 14.13
N ALA A 69 -17.53 -12.79 13.72
CA ALA A 69 -18.28 -13.77 14.52
C ALA A 69 -17.46 -15.03 14.76
N VAL A 70 -16.79 -15.57 13.73
CA VAL A 70 -15.90 -16.74 13.84
C VAL A 70 -14.71 -16.46 14.75
N ILE A 71 -14.07 -15.27 14.63
CA ILE A 71 -12.94 -14.89 15.51
C ILE A 71 -13.41 -14.76 16.96
N LYS A 72 -14.59 -14.17 17.19
CA LYS A 72 -15.17 -14.05 18.54
C LYS A 72 -15.47 -15.44 19.15
N LEU A 73 -16.02 -16.35 18.33
CA LEU A 73 -16.27 -17.74 18.75
C LEU A 73 -14.97 -18.48 19.08
N ARG A 74 -13.93 -18.35 18.24
CA ARG A 74 -12.60 -18.93 18.52
C ARG A 74 -11.99 -18.42 19.82
N LYS A 75 -12.12 -17.11 20.12
CA LYS A 75 -11.66 -16.53 21.39
C LYS A 75 -12.40 -17.12 22.60
N VAL A 76 -13.72 -17.28 22.49
CA VAL A 76 -14.54 -17.88 23.58
C VAL A 76 -14.18 -19.35 23.80
N LEU A 77 -13.84 -20.08 22.75
CA LEU A 77 -13.46 -21.48 22.82
C LEU A 77 -11.96 -21.71 23.10
N SER A 78 -11.19 -20.65 23.39
CA SER A 78 -9.72 -20.71 23.59
C SER A 78 -8.98 -21.41 22.45
N LEU A 79 -9.52 -21.38 21.24
CA LEU A 79 -8.98 -22.04 20.05
C LEU A 79 -8.05 -21.08 19.28
N GLY A 80 -6.77 -21.10 19.65
CA GLY A 80 -5.70 -20.59 18.80
C GLY A 80 -4.99 -19.32 19.28
N GLU A 81 -3.67 -19.42 19.33
CA GLU A 81 -2.75 -18.28 19.48
C GLU A 81 -2.81 -17.37 18.25
N SER A 82 -2.44 -16.09 18.42
CA SER A 82 -2.32 -15.17 17.31
C SER A 82 -1.24 -15.63 16.34
N LEU A 83 -1.58 -15.74 15.04
CA LEU A 83 -0.61 -16.10 13.99
C LEU A 83 0.44 -15.01 13.76
N VAL A 84 0.31 -13.85 14.39
CA VAL A 84 1.19 -12.70 14.27
C VAL A 84 1.38 -12.00 15.60
N ASP A 85 2.58 -11.51 15.85
CA ASP A 85 2.84 -10.59 16.96
C ASP A 85 2.23 -9.21 16.63
N PRO A 86 1.26 -8.74 17.43
CA PRO A 86 0.52 -7.51 17.13
C PRO A 86 1.40 -6.26 17.07
N LYS A 87 2.56 -6.22 17.75
CA LYS A 87 3.46 -5.05 17.76
C LYS A 87 3.99 -4.69 16.37
N TYR A 88 4.14 -5.67 15.46
CA TYR A 88 4.65 -5.45 14.11
C TYR A 88 3.59 -4.99 13.11
N HIS A 89 2.29 -5.12 13.46
CA HIS A 89 1.19 -4.88 12.52
C HIS A 89 1.42 -5.57 11.17
N PHE A 90 1.82 -6.86 11.20
CA PHE A 90 2.20 -7.60 10.01
C PHE A 90 0.99 -7.87 9.11
N ASN A 91 1.16 -7.60 7.81
CA ASN A 91 0.14 -7.89 6.80
C ASN A 91 0.34 -9.32 6.25
N LEU A 92 -0.64 -10.20 6.49
CA LEU A 92 -0.63 -11.58 6.01
C LEU A 92 -1.00 -11.73 4.52
N SER A 93 -1.23 -10.65 3.79
CA SER A 93 -1.46 -10.73 2.35
C SER A 93 -0.16 -11.03 1.61
N LYS A 94 -0.25 -11.93 0.62
CA LYS A 94 0.86 -12.17 -0.31
C LYS A 94 1.03 -10.96 -1.22
N GLU A 95 2.24 -10.46 -1.38
CA GLU A 95 2.55 -9.29 -2.23
C GLU A 95 2.26 -9.57 -3.71
N GLU A 96 2.39 -10.80 -4.16
CA GLU A 96 2.04 -11.23 -5.53
C GLU A 96 0.55 -11.13 -5.86
N LYS A 97 -0.31 -11.05 -4.82
CA LYS A 97 -1.75 -10.98 -5.01
C LYS A 97 -2.17 -9.69 -5.67
N ARG A 98 -2.79 -9.82 -6.84
CA ARG A 98 -3.32 -8.72 -7.62
C ARG A 98 -4.80 -8.50 -7.32
N PHE A 99 -5.15 -7.35 -6.76
CA PHE A 99 -6.56 -6.99 -6.49
C PHE A 99 -7.24 -6.41 -7.73
N PHE A 100 -6.51 -5.60 -8.49
CA PHE A 100 -6.95 -5.00 -9.74
C PHE A 100 -5.83 -5.05 -10.79
N SER A 101 -6.19 -5.21 -12.07
CA SER A 101 -5.23 -5.03 -13.15
C SER A 101 -4.90 -3.55 -13.33
N THR A 102 -3.68 -3.23 -13.73
CA THR A 102 -3.24 -1.86 -13.97
C THR A 102 -4.09 -1.15 -15.02
N LYS A 103 -4.43 -1.85 -16.11
CA LYS A 103 -5.35 -1.30 -17.13
C LYS A 103 -6.71 -0.91 -16.53
N LYS A 104 -7.27 -1.73 -15.62
CA LYS A 104 -8.55 -1.42 -14.97
C LYS A 104 -8.44 -0.19 -14.07
N LEU A 105 -7.34 -0.03 -13.35
CA LEU A 105 -7.06 1.14 -12.51
C LEU A 105 -6.98 2.42 -13.35
N LEU A 106 -6.20 2.41 -14.43
CA LEU A 106 -6.03 3.53 -15.34
C LEU A 106 -7.33 3.88 -16.09
N ASN A 107 -8.04 2.88 -16.62
CA ASN A 107 -9.32 3.09 -17.31
C ASN A 107 -10.39 3.68 -16.37
N LYS A 108 -10.37 3.32 -15.09
CA LYS A 108 -11.31 3.87 -14.10
C LYS A 108 -10.98 5.32 -13.76
N ALA A 109 -9.71 5.69 -13.75
CA ALA A 109 -9.27 7.07 -13.50
C ALA A 109 -9.65 8.03 -14.64
N LYS A 110 -9.74 7.54 -15.87
CA LYS A 110 -10.11 8.33 -17.07
C LYS A 110 -9.27 9.60 -17.24
N ILE A 111 -7.97 9.51 -16.98
CA ILE A 111 -7.02 10.60 -17.13
C ILE A 111 -5.69 10.04 -17.66
N LYS A 112 -5.03 10.78 -18.57
CA LYS A 112 -3.62 10.52 -18.93
C LYS A 112 -2.75 11.30 -17.95
N PRO A 113 -2.08 10.66 -17.01
CA PRO A 113 -1.33 11.36 -15.99
C PRO A 113 0.01 11.89 -16.50
N ASP A 114 0.37 13.09 -16.05
CA ASP A 114 1.73 13.65 -16.14
C ASP A 114 2.57 13.20 -14.93
N ILE A 115 1.89 12.93 -13.80
CA ILE A 115 2.49 12.46 -12.55
C ILE A 115 1.57 11.43 -11.89
N ILE A 116 2.16 10.37 -11.33
CA ILE A 116 1.45 9.40 -10.49
C ILE A 116 1.98 9.46 -9.07
N ILE A 117 1.08 9.57 -8.09
CA ILE A 117 1.39 9.58 -6.67
C ILE A 117 0.77 8.33 -6.02
N ILE A 118 1.61 7.53 -5.39
CA ILE A 118 1.20 6.35 -4.63
C ILE A 118 1.25 6.68 -3.14
N MET A 119 0.21 6.33 -2.41
CA MET A 119 0.14 6.49 -0.95
C MET A 119 -0.01 5.12 -0.27
N HIS A 120 -1.08 4.88 0.48
CA HIS A 120 -1.35 3.56 1.05
C HIS A 120 -1.79 2.57 -0.04
N VAL A 121 -1.20 1.38 -0.04
CA VAL A 121 -1.39 0.38 -1.11
C VAL A 121 -2.03 -0.93 -0.66
N LYS A 122 -2.12 -1.16 0.66
CA LYS A 122 -2.59 -2.43 1.24
C LYS A 122 -3.94 -2.86 0.64
N ASP A 123 -4.00 -4.12 0.21
CA ASP A 123 -5.21 -4.76 -0.36
C ASP A 123 -5.82 -3.99 -1.56
N PHE A 124 -5.01 -3.20 -2.24
CA PHE A 124 -5.43 -2.35 -3.34
C PHE A 124 -4.55 -2.51 -4.58
N ILE A 125 -3.32 -2.04 -4.52
CA ILE A 125 -2.31 -2.20 -5.56
C ILE A 125 -1.07 -2.87 -4.99
N ASN A 126 -0.29 -3.52 -5.82
CA ASN A 126 0.98 -4.11 -5.45
C ASN A 126 2.13 -3.51 -6.28
N VAL A 127 3.37 -3.89 -5.98
CA VAL A 127 4.55 -3.36 -6.67
C VAL A 127 4.57 -3.64 -8.18
N LYS A 128 3.94 -4.73 -8.64
CA LYS A 128 3.77 -4.99 -10.06
C LYS A 128 2.86 -3.97 -10.74
N ASN A 129 1.79 -3.51 -10.05
CA ASN A 129 0.96 -2.42 -10.57
C ASN A 129 1.79 -1.13 -10.67
N ILE A 130 2.64 -0.84 -9.67
CA ILE A 130 3.48 0.36 -9.65
C ILE A 130 4.46 0.35 -10.84
N TYR A 131 5.13 -0.77 -11.08
CA TYR A 131 5.98 -0.97 -12.26
C TYR A 131 5.20 -0.76 -13.56
N GLU A 132 4.05 -1.42 -13.72
CA GLU A 132 3.21 -1.31 -14.92
C GLU A 132 2.61 0.09 -15.13
N PHE A 133 2.40 0.89 -14.07
CA PHE A 133 2.00 2.30 -14.24
C PHE A 133 3.06 3.06 -15.01
N TYR A 134 4.33 2.93 -14.64
CA TYR A 134 5.42 3.57 -15.36
C TYR A 134 5.52 3.07 -16.80
N GLU A 135 5.50 1.75 -17.00
CA GLU A 135 5.60 1.13 -18.35
C GLU A 135 4.48 1.59 -19.31
N ILE A 136 3.27 1.73 -18.80
CA ILE A 136 2.10 2.08 -19.64
C ILE A 136 1.99 3.59 -19.87
N THR A 137 2.32 4.40 -18.87
CA THR A 137 2.04 5.84 -18.92
C THR A 137 3.27 6.69 -19.20
N HIS A 138 4.47 6.17 -18.91
CA HIS A 138 5.76 6.87 -18.88
C HIS A 138 5.77 8.08 -17.93
N ALA A 139 4.75 8.22 -17.08
CA ALA A 139 4.68 9.26 -16.08
C ALA A 139 5.58 8.91 -14.88
N PRO A 140 6.31 9.88 -14.31
CA PRO A 140 7.07 9.66 -13.09
C PRO A 140 6.16 9.23 -11.94
N VAL A 141 6.61 8.20 -11.20
CA VAL A 141 5.87 7.64 -10.06
C VAL A 141 6.55 8.05 -8.76
N TYR A 142 5.79 8.70 -7.88
CA TYR A 142 6.20 9.08 -6.54
C TYR A 142 5.50 8.22 -5.51
N TRP A 143 6.24 7.62 -4.58
CA TRP A 143 5.66 6.86 -3.47
C TRP A 143 5.82 7.63 -2.15
N LEU A 144 4.70 8.19 -1.66
CA LEU A 144 4.64 8.83 -0.35
C LEU A 144 4.47 7.74 0.71
N MET A 145 5.46 7.61 1.58
CA MET A 145 5.49 6.55 2.60
C MET A 145 5.17 7.13 3.98
N TYR A 146 4.26 6.46 4.69
CA TYR A 146 3.82 6.86 6.03
C TYR A 146 4.20 5.85 7.11
N ASP A 147 4.60 4.64 6.71
CA ASP A 147 5.06 3.56 7.56
C ASP A 147 6.08 2.69 6.84
N MET A 148 6.53 1.62 7.50
CA MET A 148 7.53 0.72 6.92
C MET A 148 6.95 -0.39 6.03
N ALA A 149 5.64 -0.48 5.80
CA ALA A 149 5.07 -1.55 4.97
C ALA A 149 5.70 -1.64 3.56
N PRO A 150 6.00 -0.52 2.86
CA PRO A 150 6.73 -0.57 1.60
C PRO A 150 8.14 -1.18 1.72
N LEU A 151 8.83 -0.97 2.85
CA LEU A 151 10.23 -1.31 3.09
C LEU A 151 10.46 -2.77 3.50
N THR A 152 9.41 -3.46 3.94
CA THR A 152 9.47 -4.75 4.64
C THR A 152 8.76 -5.86 3.89
N GLY A 153 8.89 -7.09 4.35
CA GLY A 153 8.12 -8.23 3.84
C GLY A 153 6.67 -8.30 4.34
N GLY A 154 6.20 -7.27 5.10
CA GLY A 154 4.82 -7.23 5.60
C GLY A 154 4.58 -6.42 6.86
N CYS A 155 5.63 -6.02 7.60
CA CYS A 155 5.50 -5.24 8.83
C CYS A 155 5.24 -3.77 8.52
N HIS A 156 4.30 -3.14 9.26
CA HIS A 156 4.16 -1.67 9.27
C HIS A 156 5.23 -1.01 10.15
N TYR A 157 5.75 -1.73 11.16
CA TYR A 157 6.87 -1.29 12.00
C TYR A 157 7.78 -2.50 12.26
N ALA A 158 9.07 -2.35 11.96
CA ALA A 158 10.04 -3.43 12.13
C ALA A 158 10.70 -3.45 13.51
N TRP A 159 10.59 -2.35 14.27
CA TRP A 159 11.21 -2.16 15.59
C TRP A 159 12.70 -2.55 15.54
N GLU A 160 13.12 -3.49 16.39
CA GLU A 160 14.50 -3.97 16.47
C GLU A 160 14.90 -4.90 15.32
N CYS A 161 13.91 -5.41 14.54
CA CYS A 161 14.18 -6.31 13.43
C CYS A 161 14.90 -5.57 12.29
N LYS A 162 16.05 -6.07 11.88
CA LYS A 162 16.86 -5.54 10.78
C LYS A 162 16.72 -6.34 9.47
N GLY A 163 15.75 -7.28 9.41
CA GLY A 163 15.56 -8.14 8.24
C GLY A 163 15.35 -7.35 6.92
N TYR A 164 14.64 -6.22 6.96
CA TYR A 164 14.37 -5.36 5.81
C TYR A 164 15.63 -4.68 5.22
N GLN A 165 16.72 -4.62 5.99
CA GLN A 165 18.02 -4.11 5.51
C GLN A 165 18.73 -5.12 4.60
N LYS A 166 18.29 -6.37 4.58
CA LYS A 166 18.81 -7.47 3.76
C LYS A 166 17.73 -7.99 2.83
N ASN A 167 16.94 -8.97 3.27
CA ASN A 167 15.94 -9.67 2.46
C ASN A 167 14.73 -10.19 3.24
N CYS A 168 14.54 -9.78 4.51
CA CYS A 168 13.59 -10.40 5.44
C CYS A 168 13.83 -11.92 5.61
N GLY A 169 12.81 -12.69 6.05
CA GLY A 169 12.94 -14.10 6.43
C GLY A 169 13.26 -14.30 7.91
N LYS A 170 13.05 -15.50 8.44
CA LYS A 170 13.11 -15.80 9.89
C LYS A 170 12.35 -14.75 10.70
N CYS A 171 11.12 -14.48 10.27
CA CYS A 171 10.39 -13.27 10.66
C CYS A 171 9.81 -13.38 12.08
N PRO A 172 10.21 -12.52 13.03
CA PRO A 172 9.66 -12.53 14.38
C PRO A 172 8.17 -12.16 14.41
N ALA A 173 7.71 -11.36 13.46
CA ALA A 173 6.31 -10.93 13.39
C ALA A 173 5.32 -12.08 13.13
N ILE A 174 5.77 -13.18 12.53
CA ILE A 174 4.96 -14.37 12.24
C ILE A 174 5.55 -15.62 12.90
N PHE A 175 6.37 -15.44 13.91
CA PHE A 175 7.00 -16.51 14.70
C PHE A 175 7.71 -17.57 13.83
N SER A 176 8.34 -17.15 12.73
CA SER A 176 8.97 -18.05 11.76
C SER A 176 10.48 -18.14 11.96
N SER A 177 11.01 -19.36 11.95
CA SER A 177 12.44 -19.67 11.86
C SER A 177 12.90 -19.98 10.42
N ASP A 178 11.95 -20.14 9.48
CA ASP A 178 12.23 -20.40 8.07
C ASP A 178 12.84 -19.15 7.38
N PRO A 179 14.05 -19.25 6.80
CA PRO A 179 14.66 -18.14 6.06
C PRO A 179 13.89 -17.75 4.79
N LEU A 180 13.06 -18.66 4.25
CA LEU A 180 12.27 -18.44 3.03
C LEU A 180 10.77 -18.29 3.34
N ASP A 181 10.44 -17.78 4.51
CA ASP A 181 9.08 -17.57 4.96
C ASP A 181 8.29 -16.56 4.12
N MET A 182 7.06 -16.26 4.54
CA MET A 182 6.20 -15.32 3.83
C MET A 182 6.83 -13.93 3.72
N SER A 183 7.56 -13.48 4.74
CA SER A 183 8.18 -12.15 4.72
C SER A 183 9.29 -12.08 3.70
N TYR A 184 10.10 -13.12 3.56
CA TYR A 184 11.11 -13.23 2.51
C TYR A 184 10.47 -13.22 1.12
N ARG A 185 9.44 -14.05 0.90
CA ARG A 185 8.76 -14.14 -0.41
C ARG A 185 8.15 -12.80 -0.82
N ASN A 186 7.47 -12.12 0.10
CA ASN A 186 6.92 -10.79 -0.15
C ASN A 186 8.01 -9.77 -0.47
N PHE A 187 9.10 -9.78 0.29
CA PHE A 187 10.22 -8.88 0.11
C PHE A 187 10.91 -9.10 -1.26
N SER A 188 11.19 -10.35 -1.61
CA SER A 188 11.81 -10.73 -2.88
C SER A 188 10.92 -10.35 -4.08
N TYR A 189 9.61 -10.55 -3.95
CA TYR A 189 8.67 -10.11 -4.96
C TYR A 189 8.69 -8.59 -5.16
N LYS A 190 8.71 -7.82 -4.06
CA LYS A 190 8.87 -6.35 -4.11
C LYS A 190 10.14 -5.98 -4.84
N LYS A 191 11.27 -6.58 -4.47
CA LYS A 191 12.58 -6.30 -5.06
C LYS A 191 12.58 -6.49 -6.58
N THR A 192 11.96 -7.57 -7.08
CA THR A 192 11.88 -7.87 -8.51
C THR A 192 11.31 -6.74 -9.36
N TYR A 193 10.33 -5.99 -8.82
CA TYR A 193 9.69 -4.90 -9.56
C TYR A 193 10.25 -3.52 -9.21
N ILE A 194 10.63 -3.31 -7.95
CA ILE A 194 11.23 -2.04 -7.51
C ILE A 194 12.55 -1.81 -8.24
N ASP A 195 13.41 -2.81 -8.35
CA ASP A 195 14.70 -2.70 -9.06
C ASP A 195 14.55 -2.34 -10.56
N LYS A 196 13.36 -2.59 -11.15
CA LYS A 196 13.04 -2.27 -12.55
C LYS A 196 12.34 -0.92 -12.74
N THR A 197 11.99 -0.24 -11.66
CA THR A 197 11.16 0.96 -11.70
C THR A 197 11.97 2.16 -11.25
N ASN A 198 11.97 3.22 -12.05
CA ASN A 198 12.53 4.52 -11.60
C ASN A 198 11.53 5.24 -10.69
N ILE A 199 11.23 4.61 -9.56
CA ILE A 199 10.32 5.16 -8.56
C ILE A 199 11.03 6.18 -7.69
N LYS A 200 10.35 7.30 -7.40
CA LYS A 200 10.82 8.38 -6.55
C LYS A 200 10.20 8.24 -5.16
N ILE A 201 11.03 8.16 -4.14
CA ILE A 201 10.59 7.87 -2.78
C ILE A 201 10.46 9.15 -1.98
N VAL A 202 9.34 9.32 -1.30
CA VAL A 202 9.05 10.48 -0.44
C VAL A 202 8.68 9.98 0.95
N PRO A 203 9.65 9.78 1.85
CA PRO A 203 9.37 9.38 3.23
C PRO A 203 8.69 10.50 4.02
N GLY A 204 7.68 10.18 4.79
CA GLY A 204 6.85 11.13 5.55
C GLY A 204 7.50 11.66 6.85
N GLY A 205 8.82 11.71 6.91
CA GLY A 205 9.58 12.28 8.03
C GLY A 205 10.97 11.69 8.20
N GLU A 206 11.78 12.30 9.05
CA GLU A 206 13.20 11.99 9.25
C GLU A 206 13.44 10.54 9.69
N TRP A 207 12.61 10.04 10.61
CA TRP A 207 12.73 8.66 11.07
C TRP A 207 12.52 7.67 9.90
N LEU A 208 11.46 7.84 9.13
CA LEU A 208 11.14 6.97 8.02
C LEU A 208 12.16 7.10 6.88
N TYR A 209 12.69 8.30 6.65
CA TYR A 209 13.80 8.52 5.73
C TYR A 209 15.01 7.63 6.08
N ARG A 210 15.44 7.61 7.36
CA ARG A 210 16.54 6.76 7.81
C ARG A 210 16.26 5.27 7.60
N GLN A 211 15.02 4.82 7.90
CA GLN A 211 14.63 3.42 7.68
C GLN A 211 14.62 3.06 6.19
N THR A 212 14.14 3.97 5.34
CA THR A 212 14.08 3.77 3.89
C THR A 212 15.47 3.69 3.29
N ASN A 213 16.37 4.57 3.69
CA ASN A 213 17.79 4.58 3.24
C ASN A 213 18.54 3.31 3.69
N ALA A 214 18.16 2.74 4.83
CA ALA A 214 18.72 1.48 5.32
C ALA A 214 18.13 0.23 4.63
N SER A 215 16.99 0.36 3.96
CA SER A 215 16.34 -0.77 3.30
C SER A 215 17.05 -1.16 2.01
N SER A 216 17.34 -2.46 1.85
CA SER A 216 17.94 -2.96 0.61
C SER A 216 17.02 -2.88 -0.62
N LEU A 217 15.72 -2.59 -0.43
CA LEU A 217 14.79 -2.34 -1.54
C LEU A 217 15.02 -0.98 -2.21
N PHE A 218 15.37 0.04 -1.43
CA PHE A 218 15.31 1.42 -1.92
C PHE A 218 16.64 2.16 -1.95
N LYS A 219 17.72 1.60 -1.40
CA LYS A 219 19.03 2.27 -1.29
C LYS A 219 19.57 2.87 -2.59
N ASN A 220 19.14 2.39 -3.74
CA ASN A 220 19.56 2.86 -5.06
C ASN A 220 18.51 3.76 -5.75
N HIS A 221 17.45 4.15 -5.05
CA HIS A 221 16.39 4.99 -5.60
C HIS A 221 16.52 6.44 -5.14
N PRO A 222 16.08 7.42 -5.94
CA PRO A 222 16.10 8.82 -5.53
C PRO A 222 15.10 9.08 -4.39
N PHE A 223 15.58 9.79 -3.35
CA PHE A 223 14.78 10.21 -2.21
C PHE A 223 14.48 11.70 -2.29
N TYR A 224 13.27 12.07 -1.92
CA TYR A 224 12.85 13.46 -1.77
C TYR A 224 12.44 13.69 -0.32
N LYS A 225 13.18 14.53 0.39
CA LYS A 225 12.87 14.90 1.76
C LYS A 225 11.82 16.01 1.75
N ILE A 226 10.78 15.85 2.58
CA ILE A 226 9.76 16.87 2.85
C ILE A 226 10.14 17.59 4.12
#